data_21ae3bd6b7f7723369bba2abc9e77646
#
_entry.id   21ae3bd6b7f7723369bba2abc9e77646
#
_cell.length_a   1.000
_cell.length_b   1.000
_cell.length_c   1.000
_cell.angle_alpha   90.00
_cell.angle_beta   90.00
_cell.angle_gamma   90.00
#
_symmetry.space_group_name_H-M   'P 1'
#
loop_
_entity.id
_entity.type
_entity.pdbx_description
1 polymer ?
#
loop_
_entity_poly.entity_id
_entity_poly.type
_entity_poly.pdbx_seq_one_letter_code
_entity_poly.pdbx_strand_id
1 'polypeptide(L)'
;MKKTIYNKVVGIVFLAILFSHVVYAQNERNKALIYSYLHGWEYSIKAGLSIGGTSPLPLPKEIRSIDSYAPNIAIAIEGNATKWFGNDKKWGMTAGIRLENKTMTTEATVKNYGMKIINTNGGELQGLWTGGVKTKVKNSYLTIPLLANYKISDRWKISLGPYFSYMTEGNFSGHVYEGHLRTPDETGQRVDFSGESIATYDFSDNLRKFQW
;
A
#
# COMPACT_ATOMS: atom_id res chain seq x y z
N MET A 1 17.43 -12.69 -20.67
CA MET A 1 16.03 -13.00 -20.38
C MET A 1 15.74 -14.46 -20.04
N LYS A 2 16.22 -15.47 -20.79
CA LYS A 2 15.95 -16.90 -20.49
C LYS A 2 16.44 -17.39 -19.11
N LYS A 3 17.61 -16.94 -18.63
CA LYS A 3 18.20 -17.35 -17.34
C LYS A 3 17.39 -16.89 -16.11
N THR A 4 16.75 -15.73 -16.19
CA THR A 4 15.95 -15.14 -15.09
C THR A 4 14.61 -15.88 -14.93
N ILE A 5 14.01 -16.34 -16.05
CA ILE A 5 12.77 -17.11 -16.04
C ILE A 5 13.04 -18.51 -15.47
N TYR A 6 14.14 -19.14 -15.86
CA TYR A 6 14.54 -20.45 -15.34
C TYR A 6 14.73 -20.44 -13.82
N ASN A 7 15.42 -19.43 -13.27
CA ASN A 7 15.63 -19.31 -11.83
C ASN A 7 14.31 -19.06 -11.05
N LYS A 8 13.36 -18.34 -11.63
CA LYS A 8 12.03 -18.16 -11.02
C LYS A 8 11.21 -19.44 -11.01
N VAL A 9 11.25 -20.21 -12.12
CA VAL A 9 10.54 -21.49 -12.22
C VAL A 9 11.16 -22.52 -11.26
N VAL A 10 12.49 -22.58 -11.18
CA VAL A 10 13.19 -23.45 -10.22
C VAL A 10 12.85 -23.06 -8.77
N GLY A 11 12.76 -21.78 -8.45
CA GLY A 11 12.34 -21.30 -7.12
C GLY A 11 10.90 -21.73 -6.77
N ILE A 12 9.97 -21.62 -7.72
CA ILE A 12 8.57 -22.04 -7.51
C ILE A 12 8.46 -23.55 -7.34
N VAL A 13 9.19 -24.33 -8.15
CA VAL A 13 9.22 -25.80 -8.05
C VAL A 13 9.85 -26.23 -6.73
N PHE A 14 10.92 -25.57 -6.28
CA PHE A 14 11.56 -25.84 -4.99
C PHE A 14 10.62 -25.51 -3.82
N LEU A 15 9.89 -24.41 -3.90
CA LEU A 15 8.88 -24.04 -2.92
C LEU A 15 7.73 -25.07 -2.89
N ALA A 16 7.26 -25.53 -4.04
CA ALA A 16 6.22 -26.55 -4.15
C ALA A 16 6.68 -27.91 -3.59
N ILE A 17 7.94 -28.29 -3.80
CA ILE A 17 8.55 -29.49 -3.23
C ILE A 17 8.69 -29.38 -1.71
N LEU A 18 9.10 -28.22 -1.17
CA LEU A 18 9.14 -27.99 0.27
C LEU A 18 7.75 -28.09 0.90
N PHE A 19 6.72 -27.57 0.26
CA PHE A 19 5.34 -27.72 0.73
C PHE A 19 4.84 -29.17 0.66
N SER A 20 5.23 -29.95 -0.36
CA SER A 20 4.84 -31.36 -0.47
C SER A 20 5.52 -32.25 0.58
N HIS A 21 6.74 -31.97 0.99
CA HIS A 21 7.43 -32.74 2.03
C HIS A 21 6.87 -32.49 3.44
N VAL A 22 6.30 -31.32 3.71
CA VAL A 22 5.63 -31.02 4.99
C VAL A 22 4.36 -31.86 5.17
N VAL A 23 3.72 -32.31 4.09
CA VAL A 23 2.50 -33.11 4.12
C VAL A 23 2.77 -34.60 4.42
N TYR A 24 3.94 -35.15 4.07
CA TYR A 24 4.22 -36.58 4.19
C TYR A 24 5.04 -37.00 5.41
N ALA A 25 5.61 -36.11 6.20
CA ALA A 25 6.56 -36.42 7.28
C ALA A 25 5.95 -36.45 8.69
N GLN A 26 4.65 -36.69 8.86
CA GLN A 26 4.04 -36.70 10.20
C GLN A 26 3.64 -38.11 10.64
N ASN A 27 4.47 -38.69 11.51
CA ASN A 27 4.15 -39.84 12.31
C ASN A 27 2.90 -39.54 13.17
N GLU A 28 1.94 -40.47 13.25
CA GLU A 28 0.63 -40.27 13.92
C GLU A 28 0.72 -39.73 15.36
N ARG A 29 1.82 -40.01 16.03
CA ARG A 29 2.12 -39.52 17.38
C ARG A 29 2.31 -37.99 17.46
N ASN A 30 2.84 -37.37 16.40
CA ASN A 30 2.99 -35.93 16.31
C ASN A 30 1.69 -35.23 15.89
N LYS A 31 0.82 -35.94 15.15
CA LYS A 31 -0.51 -35.43 14.80
C LYS A 31 -1.37 -35.17 16.05
N ALA A 32 -1.36 -36.04 17.03
CA ALA A 32 -2.15 -35.87 18.26
C ALA A 32 -1.68 -34.66 19.10
N LEU A 33 -0.37 -34.43 19.17
CA LEU A 33 0.19 -33.26 19.88
C LEU A 33 -0.12 -31.96 19.14
N ILE A 34 0.06 -31.93 17.82
CA ILE A 34 -0.27 -30.76 17.00
C ILE A 34 -1.77 -30.50 17.05
N TYR A 35 -2.61 -31.53 16.95
CA TYR A 35 -4.06 -31.41 17.08
C TYR A 35 -4.49 -30.84 18.44
N SER A 36 -3.84 -31.24 19.52
CA SER A 36 -4.08 -30.72 20.86
C SER A 36 -3.70 -29.26 20.98
N TYR A 37 -2.58 -28.83 20.40
CA TYR A 37 -2.14 -27.45 20.37
C TYR A 37 -3.01 -26.56 19.49
N LEU A 38 -3.47 -27.09 18.34
CA LEU A 38 -4.33 -26.38 17.39
C LEU A 38 -5.81 -26.40 17.81
N HIS A 39 -6.16 -27.15 18.85
CA HIS A 39 -7.54 -27.25 19.31
C HIS A 39 -8.08 -25.89 19.77
N GLY A 40 -9.15 -25.41 19.10
CA GLY A 40 -9.76 -24.10 19.32
C GLY A 40 -9.07 -22.94 18.59
N TRP A 41 -8.13 -23.22 17.69
CA TRP A 41 -7.60 -22.24 16.76
C TRP A 41 -8.23 -22.42 15.37
N GLU A 42 -8.55 -21.29 14.74
CA GLU A 42 -9.01 -21.21 13.35
C GLU A 42 -7.99 -20.41 12.55
N TYR A 43 -7.47 -20.97 11.48
CA TYR A 43 -6.56 -20.29 10.57
C TYR A 43 -7.30 -19.94 9.29
N SER A 44 -7.09 -18.73 8.79
CA SER A 44 -7.69 -18.29 7.53
C SER A 44 -6.72 -17.46 6.72
N ILE A 45 -6.80 -17.65 5.41
CA ILE A 45 -6.10 -16.82 4.42
C ILE A 45 -7.18 -16.08 3.66
N LYS A 46 -7.01 -14.76 3.51
CA LYS A 46 -7.90 -13.90 2.74
C LYS A 46 -7.11 -13.21 1.66
N ALA A 47 -7.67 -13.13 0.49
CA ALA A 47 -7.19 -12.28 -0.59
C ALA A 47 -8.29 -11.30 -0.95
N GLY A 48 -7.92 -10.06 -1.21
CA GLY A 48 -8.87 -9.00 -1.50
C GLY A 48 -8.32 -8.03 -2.54
N LEU A 49 -9.25 -7.37 -3.19
CA LEU A 49 -8.99 -6.24 -4.05
C LEU A 49 -9.57 -5.00 -3.36
N SER A 50 -8.81 -3.93 -3.31
CA SER A 50 -9.31 -2.64 -2.87
C SER A 50 -9.17 -1.62 -4.00
N ILE A 51 -10.17 -0.77 -4.12
CA ILE A 51 -10.17 0.39 -5.01
C ILE A 51 -10.24 1.58 -4.11
N GLY A 52 -9.21 2.40 -4.10
CA GLY A 52 -9.18 3.55 -3.20
C GLY A 52 -8.02 4.47 -3.47
N GLY A 53 -8.06 5.58 -2.80
CA GLY A 53 -7.01 6.57 -2.81
C GLY A 53 -7.14 7.47 -1.59
N THR A 54 -6.18 8.33 -1.40
CA THR A 54 -6.17 9.32 -0.32
C THR A 54 -6.34 10.70 -0.91
N SER A 55 -7.17 11.52 -0.27
CA SER A 55 -7.26 12.94 -0.58
C SER A 55 -6.87 13.74 0.66
N PRO A 56 -5.98 14.72 0.56
CA PRO A 56 -5.74 15.64 1.66
C PRO A 56 -7.00 16.47 1.91
N LEU A 57 -7.45 16.52 3.16
CA LEU A 57 -8.55 17.39 3.59
C LEU A 57 -8.07 18.27 4.76
N PRO A 58 -8.22 19.60 4.68
CA PRO A 58 -8.68 20.37 3.53
C PRO A 58 -7.69 20.39 2.37
N LEU A 59 -8.18 20.59 1.15
CA LEU A 59 -7.32 20.75 -0.02
C LEU A 59 -6.44 21.99 0.16
N PRO A 60 -5.14 21.89 -0.13
CA PRO A 60 -4.25 23.06 -0.16
C PRO A 60 -4.79 24.14 -1.09
N LYS A 61 -4.70 25.40 -0.68
CA LYS A 61 -5.19 26.56 -1.44
C LYS A 61 -4.54 26.74 -2.81
N GLU A 62 -3.39 26.15 -3.01
CA GLU A 62 -2.62 26.14 -4.24
C GLU A 62 -3.26 25.23 -5.31
N ILE A 63 -4.05 24.23 -4.91
CA ILE A 63 -4.78 23.35 -5.83
C ILE A 63 -6.04 24.08 -6.30
N ARG A 64 -6.16 24.33 -7.60
CA ARG A 64 -7.30 25.04 -8.21
C ARG A 64 -8.38 24.09 -8.69
N SER A 65 -7.97 22.97 -9.29
CA SER A 65 -8.88 21.92 -9.74
C SER A 65 -8.20 20.56 -9.64
N ILE A 66 -9.00 19.53 -9.41
CA ILE A 66 -8.58 18.14 -9.60
C ILE A 66 -9.16 17.75 -10.96
N ASP A 67 -8.27 17.56 -11.94
CA ASP A 67 -8.66 17.35 -13.33
C ASP A 67 -8.92 15.85 -13.60
N SER A 68 -8.17 14.98 -12.91
CA SER A 68 -8.35 13.53 -13.00
C SER A 68 -7.98 12.87 -11.69
N TYR A 69 -8.75 11.85 -11.32
CA TYR A 69 -8.48 11.00 -10.17
C TYR A 69 -8.68 9.54 -10.57
N ALA A 70 -7.60 8.79 -10.65
CA ALA A 70 -7.63 7.38 -10.98
C ALA A 70 -7.21 6.54 -9.75
N PRO A 71 -8.18 5.98 -9.00
CA PRO A 71 -7.89 4.97 -8.01
C PRO A 71 -7.46 3.69 -8.73
N ASN A 72 -6.26 3.22 -8.44
CA ASN A 72 -5.81 1.96 -9.01
C ASN A 72 -6.27 0.77 -8.16
N ILE A 73 -6.40 -0.37 -8.80
CA ILE A 73 -6.70 -1.62 -8.10
C ILE A 73 -5.51 -1.99 -7.24
N ALA A 74 -5.75 -2.17 -5.97
CA ALA A 74 -4.78 -2.62 -4.98
C ALA A 74 -5.09 -4.04 -4.54
N ILE A 75 -4.05 -4.84 -4.35
CA ILE A 75 -4.16 -6.23 -3.90
C ILE A 75 -3.76 -6.30 -2.44
N ALA A 76 -4.53 -7.05 -1.65
CA ALA A 76 -4.22 -7.38 -0.28
C ALA A 76 -4.28 -8.88 -0.06
N ILE A 77 -3.32 -9.41 0.69
CA ILE A 77 -3.29 -10.79 1.18
C ILE A 77 -3.15 -10.74 2.69
N GLU A 78 -3.97 -11.50 3.40
CA GLU A 78 -4.03 -11.52 4.85
C GLU A 78 -4.07 -12.95 5.37
N GLY A 79 -3.16 -13.29 6.27
CA GLY A 79 -3.18 -14.52 7.06
C GLY A 79 -3.62 -14.23 8.48
N ASN A 80 -4.56 -14.99 9.02
CA ASN A 80 -5.12 -14.81 10.34
C ASN A 80 -5.10 -16.08 11.16
N ALA A 81 -4.89 -15.93 12.47
CA ALA A 81 -5.10 -16.95 13.48
C ALA A 81 -6.14 -16.42 14.48
N THR A 82 -7.21 -17.17 14.66
CA THR A 82 -8.30 -16.85 15.60
C THR A 82 -8.35 -17.89 16.70
N LYS A 83 -8.32 -17.45 17.95
CA LYS A 83 -8.58 -18.30 19.12
C LYS A 83 -9.99 -18.08 19.61
N TRP A 84 -10.78 -19.15 19.68
CA TRP A 84 -12.13 -19.12 20.20
C TRP A 84 -12.14 -19.52 21.67
N PHE A 85 -12.97 -18.82 22.48
CA PHE A 85 -13.07 -18.98 23.93
C PHE A 85 -14.45 -19.46 24.34
N GLY A 86 -14.52 -20.10 25.52
CA GLY A 86 -15.75 -20.61 26.10
C GLY A 86 -16.25 -21.90 25.46
N ASN A 87 -17.16 -22.56 26.13
CA ASN A 87 -17.78 -23.81 25.67
C ASN A 87 -18.62 -23.58 24.42
N ASP A 88 -19.27 -22.43 24.33
CA ASP A 88 -20.13 -22.05 23.21
C ASP A 88 -19.34 -21.52 21.99
N LYS A 89 -18.02 -21.28 22.15
CA LYS A 89 -17.13 -20.74 21.12
C LYS A 89 -17.70 -19.53 20.38
N LYS A 90 -18.46 -18.67 21.12
CA LYS A 90 -19.06 -17.46 20.56
C LYS A 90 -18.09 -16.29 20.50
N TRP A 91 -17.16 -16.21 21.47
CA TRP A 91 -16.15 -15.16 21.55
C TRP A 91 -14.80 -15.66 21.06
N GLY A 92 -14.08 -14.81 20.35
CA GLY A 92 -12.74 -15.13 19.89
C GLY A 92 -11.88 -13.87 19.72
N MET A 93 -10.58 -14.09 19.64
CA MET A 93 -9.61 -13.04 19.28
C MET A 93 -8.83 -13.49 18.05
N THR A 94 -8.68 -12.57 17.10
CA THR A 94 -7.89 -12.76 15.88
C THR A 94 -6.67 -11.86 15.90
N ALA A 95 -5.53 -12.43 15.60
CA ALA A 95 -4.34 -11.70 15.19
C ALA A 95 -3.94 -12.15 13.79
N GLY A 96 -3.42 -11.24 12.98
CA GLY A 96 -3.06 -11.56 11.61
C GLY A 96 -1.92 -10.72 11.08
N ILE A 97 -1.53 -11.03 9.85
CA ILE A 97 -0.57 -10.26 9.07
C ILE A 97 -1.21 -10.03 7.70
N ARG A 98 -1.27 -8.76 7.29
CA ARG A 98 -1.77 -8.33 5.99
C ARG A 98 -0.67 -7.60 5.23
N LEU A 99 -0.48 -7.99 4.00
CA LEU A 99 0.32 -7.26 3.01
C LEU A 99 -0.65 -6.60 2.04
N GLU A 100 -0.56 -5.28 1.90
CA GLU A 100 -1.42 -4.52 1.01
C GLU A 100 -0.65 -3.44 0.27
N ASN A 101 -1.07 -3.19 -0.97
CA ASN A 101 -0.58 -2.08 -1.78
C ASN A 101 -1.70 -1.06 -1.96
N LYS A 102 -1.36 0.22 -1.89
CA LYS A 102 -2.26 1.34 -2.20
C LYS A 102 -1.61 2.19 -3.27
N THR A 103 -2.28 2.32 -4.40
CA THR A 103 -1.75 3.06 -5.55
C THR A 103 -2.84 3.99 -6.07
N MET A 104 -2.48 5.23 -6.35
CA MET A 104 -3.35 6.20 -6.99
C MET A 104 -2.58 7.10 -7.94
N THR A 105 -3.27 7.63 -8.93
CA THR A 105 -2.76 8.67 -9.82
C THR A 105 -3.75 9.83 -9.80
N THR A 106 -3.25 11.04 -9.62
CA THR A 106 -4.07 12.27 -9.59
C THR A 106 -3.45 13.29 -10.53
N GLU A 107 -4.27 13.94 -11.32
CA GLU A 107 -3.91 15.11 -12.10
C GLU A 107 -4.65 16.32 -11.55
N ALA A 108 -3.96 17.42 -11.39
CA ALA A 108 -4.50 18.64 -10.82
C ALA A 108 -3.87 19.87 -11.48
N THR A 109 -4.63 20.92 -11.58
CA THR A 109 -4.12 22.25 -11.92
C THR A 109 -3.82 23.03 -10.65
N VAL A 110 -2.59 23.52 -10.54
CA VAL A 110 -2.12 24.26 -9.36
C VAL A 110 -1.68 25.69 -9.74
N LYS A 111 -1.68 26.55 -8.74
CA LYS A 111 -1.16 27.94 -8.86
C LYS A 111 -0.28 28.25 -7.66
N ASN A 112 0.93 28.77 -7.94
CA ASN A 112 1.92 29.12 -6.93
C ASN A 112 2.25 27.96 -5.97
N TYR A 113 2.31 26.75 -6.49
CA TYR A 113 2.62 25.55 -5.72
C TYR A 113 4.14 25.45 -5.52
N GLY A 114 4.59 25.54 -4.27
CA GLY A 114 6.01 25.45 -3.93
C GLY A 114 6.55 24.07 -4.23
N MET A 115 7.53 23.97 -5.14
CA MET A 115 8.15 22.70 -5.47
C MET A 115 9.61 22.86 -5.88
N LYS A 116 10.29 21.73 -5.88
CA LYS A 116 11.65 21.57 -6.37
C LYS A 116 11.57 20.69 -7.63
N ILE A 117 11.98 21.23 -8.73
CA ILE A 117 11.99 20.52 -10.01
C ILE A 117 13.41 20.00 -10.25
N ILE A 118 13.52 18.72 -10.54
CA ILE A 118 14.79 18.08 -10.90
C ILE A 118 14.76 17.85 -12.41
N ASN A 119 15.65 18.52 -13.12
CA ASN A 119 15.78 18.36 -14.58
C ASN A 119 16.48 17.03 -14.92
N THR A 120 16.26 16.54 -16.13
CA THR A 120 16.93 15.33 -16.66
C THR A 120 18.45 15.38 -16.61
N ASN A 121 19.04 16.57 -16.57
CA ASN A 121 20.48 16.81 -16.43
C ASN A 121 20.96 16.89 -14.97
N GLY A 122 20.10 16.57 -13.97
CA GLY A 122 20.44 16.63 -12.55
C GLY A 122 20.44 18.04 -11.95
N GLY A 123 20.09 19.07 -12.71
CA GLY A 123 19.92 20.44 -12.19
C GLY A 123 18.66 20.55 -11.35
N GLU A 124 18.75 21.17 -10.17
CA GLU A 124 17.62 21.43 -9.27
C GLU A 124 17.19 22.89 -9.40
N LEU A 125 15.89 23.10 -9.58
CA LEU A 125 15.29 24.41 -9.63
C LEU A 125 14.13 24.48 -8.64
N GLN A 126 14.22 25.32 -7.63
CA GLN A 126 13.19 25.55 -6.64
C GLN A 126 12.39 26.82 -6.96
N GLY A 127 11.08 26.75 -6.83
CA GLY A 127 10.22 27.91 -7.09
C GLY A 127 8.74 27.59 -6.92
N LEU A 128 7.91 28.49 -7.45
CA LEU A 128 6.45 28.41 -7.41
C LEU A 128 5.93 28.01 -8.79
N TRP A 129 5.36 26.82 -8.86
CA TRP A 129 4.80 26.26 -10.08
C TRP A 129 3.34 26.68 -10.28
N THR A 130 3.01 27.04 -11.51
CA THR A 130 1.64 27.25 -11.95
C THR A 130 1.43 26.48 -13.25
N GLY A 131 0.52 25.52 -13.25
CA GLY A 131 0.25 24.63 -14.39
C GLY A 131 -0.27 23.28 -13.93
N GLY A 132 -0.18 22.28 -14.81
CA GLY A 132 -0.59 20.91 -14.54
C GLY A 132 0.43 20.15 -13.69
N VAL A 133 -0.08 19.31 -12.79
CA VAL A 133 0.70 18.40 -11.95
C VAL A 133 0.05 17.02 -12.00
N LYS A 134 0.83 16.01 -12.37
CA LYS A 134 0.43 14.61 -12.32
C LYS A 134 1.21 13.90 -11.21
N THR A 135 0.49 13.39 -10.23
CA THR A 135 1.06 12.73 -9.05
C THR A 135 0.72 11.26 -9.06
N LYS A 136 1.72 10.41 -8.83
CA LYS A 136 1.56 8.97 -8.63
C LYS A 136 2.04 8.58 -7.25
N VAL A 137 1.15 7.98 -6.47
CA VAL A 137 1.45 7.44 -5.15
C VAL A 137 1.38 5.93 -5.23
N LYS A 138 2.41 5.25 -4.73
CA LYS A 138 2.45 3.79 -4.60
C LYS A 138 3.05 3.45 -3.25
N ASN A 139 2.22 2.99 -2.34
CA ASN A 139 2.60 2.63 -0.99
C ASN A 139 2.32 1.16 -0.72
N SER A 140 3.26 0.47 -0.08
CA SER A 140 3.12 -0.90 0.40
C SER A 140 3.10 -0.90 1.92
N TYR A 141 2.19 -1.66 2.50
CA TYR A 141 2.00 -1.73 3.95
C TYR A 141 2.07 -3.16 4.46
N LEU A 142 2.70 -3.31 5.61
CA LEU A 142 2.57 -4.46 6.49
C LEU A 142 1.62 -4.05 7.62
N THR A 143 0.48 -4.73 7.71
CA THR A 143 -0.57 -4.41 8.69
C THR A 143 -0.80 -5.60 9.62
N ILE A 144 -0.92 -5.33 10.91
CA ILE A 144 -1.23 -6.30 11.95
C ILE A 144 -2.62 -5.97 12.49
N PRO A 145 -3.68 -6.70 12.09
CA PRO A 145 -5.00 -6.58 12.69
C PRO A 145 -5.06 -7.34 14.01
N LEU A 146 -5.70 -6.72 15.01
CA LEU A 146 -6.04 -7.33 16.29
C LEU A 146 -7.53 -7.19 16.53
N LEU A 147 -8.31 -8.26 16.35
CA LEU A 147 -9.76 -8.19 16.30
C LEU A 147 -10.40 -9.05 17.39
N ALA A 148 -11.35 -8.49 18.10
CA ALA A 148 -12.33 -9.24 18.87
C ALA A 148 -13.42 -9.74 17.94
N ASN A 149 -13.80 -11.00 18.08
CA ASN A 149 -14.82 -11.63 17.26
C ASN A 149 -15.99 -12.07 18.13
N TYR A 150 -17.19 -11.91 17.58
CA TYR A 150 -18.40 -12.44 18.17
C TYR A 150 -19.24 -13.16 17.11
N LYS A 151 -19.54 -14.45 17.35
CA LYS A 151 -20.45 -15.24 16.52
C LYS A 151 -21.89 -14.99 16.97
N ILE A 152 -22.67 -14.33 16.13
CA ILE A 152 -24.12 -14.16 16.34
C ILE A 152 -24.81 -15.50 16.03
N SER A 153 -24.40 -16.15 14.95
CA SER A 153 -24.87 -17.44 14.51
C SER A 153 -23.77 -18.14 13.69
N ASP A 154 -24.00 -19.36 13.23
CA ASP A 154 -23.04 -20.08 12.40
C ASP A 154 -22.75 -19.38 11.05
N ARG A 155 -23.66 -18.49 10.62
CA ARG A 155 -23.53 -17.74 9.35
C ARG A 155 -23.02 -16.32 9.54
N TRP A 156 -23.14 -15.75 10.76
CA TRP A 156 -22.85 -14.34 11.00
C TRP A 156 -21.81 -14.17 12.10
N LYS A 157 -20.72 -13.49 11.76
CA LYS A 157 -19.65 -13.13 12.67
C LYS A 157 -19.36 -11.62 12.55
N ILE A 158 -19.27 -10.96 13.69
CA ILE A 158 -18.81 -9.57 13.79
C ILE A 158 -17.36 -9.59 14.28
N SER A 159 -16.51 -8.78 13.68
CA SER A 159 -15.11 -8.59 14.08
C SER A 159 -14.86 -7.10 14.23
N LEU A 160 -14.30 -6.69 15.36
CA LEU A 160 -13.99 -5.30 15.67
C LEU A 160 -12.65 -5.23 16.41
N GLY A 161 -11.83 -4.25 16.06
CA GLY A 161 -10.57 -4.00 16.77
C GLY A 161 -9.62 -3.08 16.00
N PRO A 162 -8.52 -2.70 16.66
CA PRO A 162 -7.50 -1.88 16.05
C PRO A 162 -6.67 -2.66 15.03
N TYR A 163 -5.96 -1.90 14.20
CA TYR A 163 -4.87 -2.42 13.36
C TYR A 163 -3.67 -1.48 13.45
N PHE A 164 -2.48 -2.04 13.25
CA PHE A 164 -1.24 -1.30 13.19
C PHE A 164 -0.62 -1.51 11.82
N SER A 165 -0.35 -0.43 11.10
CA SER A 165 0.24 -0.50 9.76
C SER A 165 1.59 0.20 9.72
N TYR A 166 2.55 -0.49 9.14
CA TYR A 166 3.88 0.03 8.85
C TYR A 166 4.06 0.08 7.33
N MET A 167 4.45 1.25 6.81
CA MET A 167 4.76 1.42 5.40
C MET A 167 6.14 0.84 5.12
N THR A 168 6.17 -0.24 4.35
CA THR A 168 7.41 -0.94 3.95
C THR A 168 8.07 -0.28 2.75
N GLU A 169 7.24 0.25 1.84
CA GLU A 169 7.68 0.97 0.66
C GLU A 169 6.74 2.14 0.41
N GLY A 170 7.30 3.33 0.24
CA GLY A 170 6.57 4.53 -0.12
C GLY A 170 7.20 5.17 -1.33
N ASN A 171 6.43 5.35 -2.39
CA ASN A 171 6.85 6.07 -3.58
C ASN A 171 5.82 7.15 -3.88
N PHE A 172 6.28 8.38 -3.88
CA PHE A 172 5.50 9.55 -4.24
C PHE A 172 6.26 10.29 -5.34
N SER A 173 5.87 10.10 -6.57
CA SER A 173 6.51 10.70 -7.74
C SER A 173 5.49 11.36 -8.65
N GLY A 174 5.95 12.28 -9.49
CA GLY A 174 5.08 12.92 -10.43
C GLY A 174 5.80 13.76 -11.46
N HIS A 175 5.01 14.34 -12.31
CA HIS A 175 5.44 15.19 -13.40
C HIS A 175 4.69 16.51 -13.38
N VAL A 176 5.36 17.55 -13.83
CA VAL A 176 4.73 18.85 -14.12
C VAL A 176 4.62 19.00 -15.64
N TYR A 177 3.56 19.63 -16.10
CA TYR A 177 3.31 19.82 -17.52
C TYR A 177 2.51 21.12 -17.76
N GLU A 178 2.67 21.68 -18.95
CA GLU A 178 1.92 22.84 -19.42
C GLU A 178 1.82 23.98 -18.40
N GLY A 179 2.96 24.59 -18.08
CA GLY A 179 2.96 25.64 -17.08
C GLY A 179 4.23 26.43 -17.01
N HIS A 180 4.38 27.16 -15.92
CA HIS A 180 5.57 27.97 -15.68
C HIS A 180 5.98 27.92 -14.22
N LEU A 181 7.28 28.06 -14.01
CA LEU A 181 7.90 28.21 -12.69
C LEU A 181 8.29 29.67 -12.48
N ARG A 182 8.01 30.21 -11.29
CA ARG A 182 8.55 31.48 -10.84
C ARG A 182 9.60 31.24 -9.75
N THR A 183 10.74 31.89 -9.87
CA THR A 183 11.83 31.77 -8.92
C THR A 183 12.43 33.13 -8.60
N PRO A 184 12.75 33.49 -7.33
CA PRO A 184 12.57 32.66 -6.13
C PRO A 184 11.15 32.74 -5.52
N ASP A 185 10.31 33.68 -5.94
CA ASP A 185 9.00 33.97 -5.38
C ASP A 185 7.94 34.26 -6.48
N GLU A 186 6.72 34.71 -6.08
CA GLU A 186 5.61 35.01 -6.97
C GLU A 186 5.89 36.13 -8.00
N THR A 187 6.85 37.00 -7.71
CA THR A 187 7.25 38.14 -8.55
C THR A 187 8.53 37.86 -9.33
N GLY A 188 9.17 36.75 -9.06
CA GLY A 188 10.45 36.36 -9.64
C GLY A 188 10.41 36.01 -11.13
N GLN A 189 11.56 35.69 -11.65
CA GLN A 189 11.73 35.33 -13.06
C GLN A 189 10.83 34.16 -13.44
N ARG A 190 10.11 34.30 -14.54
CA ARG A 190 9.23 33.30 -15.10
C ARG A 190 10.02 32.43 -16.08
N VAL A 191 9.94 31.12 -15.87
CA VAL A 191 10.46 30.09 -16.78
C VAL A 191 9.26 29.30 -17.29
N ASP A 192 8.98 29.40 -18.57
CA ASP A 192 7.86 28.68 -19.21
C ASP A 192 8.29 27.30 -19.65
N PHE A 193 7.38 26.35 -19.44
CA PHE A 193 7.54 24.96 -19.85
C PHE A 193 6.38 24.61 -20.79
N SER A 194 6.72 24.08 -21.97
CA SER A 194 5.76 23.63 -22.95
C SER A 194 6.01 22.17 -23.29
N GLY A 195 4.97 21.34 -23.23
CA GLY A 195 5.03 19.93 -23.56
C GLY A 195 4.76 19.00 -22.37
N GLU A 196 4.76 17.72 -22.65
CA GLU A 196 4.51 16.68 -21.66
C GLU A 196 5.75 16.42 -20.82
N SER A 197 5.58 16.38 -19.49
CA SER A 197 6.53 15.78 -18.54
C SER A 197 7.97 16.31 -18.59
N ILE A 198 8.14 17.61 -18.59
CA ILE A 198 9.45 18.28 -18.73
C ILE A 198 10.29 18.17 -17.46
N ALA A 199 9.64 18.08 -16.30
CA ALA A 199 10.31 17.97 -15.01
C ALA A 199 9.62 16.94 -14.11
N THR A 200 10.41 16.24 -13.31
CA THR A 200 9.93 15.26 -12.35
C THR A 200 10.27 15.70 -10.94
N TYR A 201 9.43 15.33 -9.98
CA TYR A 201 9.68 15.52 -8.57
C TYR A 201 9.38 14.24 -7.79
N ASP A 202 10.10 14.04 -6.69
CA ASP A 202 9.92 12.90 -5.81
C ASP A 202 9.96 13.37 -4.36
N PHE A 203 8.93 13.03 -3.58
CA PHE A 203 8.80 13.32 -2.16
C PHE A 203 8.67 12.06 -1.31
N SER A 204 9.11 10.92 -1.81
CA SER A 204 8.97 9.62 -1.14
C SER A 204 9.55 9.61 0.27
N ASP A 205 10.63 10.36 0.50
CA ASP A 205 11.31 10.44 1.80
C ASP A 205 10.48 11.16 2.88
N ASN A 206 9.47 11.95 2.48
CA ASN A 206 8.63 12.71 3.39
C ASN A 206 7.36 11.97 3.83
N LEU A 207 7.19 10.72 3.41
CA LEU A 207 6.00 9.94 3.73
C LEU A 207 6.03 9.42 5.17
N ARG A 208 4.91 9.52 5.86
CA ARG A 208 4.75 9.00 7.22
C ARG A 208 4.73 7.47 7.19
N LYS A 209 5.69 6.83 7.88
CA LYS A 209 5.88 5.37 7.85
C LYS A 209 4.91 4.61 8.77
N PHE A 210 4.34 5.24 9.79
CA PHE A 210 3.51 4.58 10.79
C PHE A 210 2.07 5.10 10.77
N GLN A 211 1.09 4.17 10.80
CA GLN A 211 -0.35 4.47 10.88
C GLN A 211 -1.01 3.53 11.89
N TRP A 212 -1.93 4.07 12.69
CA TRP A 212 -2.79 3.32 13.62
C TRP A 212 -4.25 3.73 13.42
#